data_b4ebd099d0899e80091f927b4beeda57
#
_entry.id   b4ebd099d0899e80091f927b4beeda57
#
_cell.length_a   1.000
_cell.length_b   1.000
_cell.length_c   1.000
_cell.angle_alpha   90.00
_cell.angle_beta   90.00
_cell.angle_gamma   90.00
#
_symmetry.space_group_name_H-M   'P 1'
#
loop_
_entity.id
_entity.type
_entity.pdbx_description
1 polymer ?
#
loop_
_entity_poly.entity_id
_entity_poly.type
_entity_poly.pdbx_seq_one_letter_code
_entity_poly.pdbx_strand_id
1 'polypeptide(L)'
;MLADLVLMRVSEMYLIKAEAAAHLAGKTSEAQSLLKELRDARMKAGYTAAEVTATGDDLLKGIWLERRKELWGEGFALTDIIRNQQPVERKAWTHTVECNYETDANGNVTSKTPIVTESGDVILADDKDKEYRDKYCVILQGHSTVTLPDGTDFVPNSKYYLFRITEQEELQNLNLYNDHPKLDIYR
;
A
#
# COMPACT_ATOMS: atom_id res chain seq x y z
N MET A 1 -4.95 -18.69 30.84
CA MET A 1 -4.64 -19.30 29.53
C MET A 1 -3.53 -18.45 28.92
N LEU A 2 -2.30 -18.97 28.86
CA LEU A 2 -1.19 -18.29 28.19
C LEU A 2 -1.42 -18.48 26.68
N ALA A 3 -1.61 -17.38 25.94
CA ALA A 3 -1.68 -17.43 24.48
C ALA A 3 -0.25 -17.51 23.94
N ASP A 4 -0.01 -18.42 23.01
CA ASP A 4 1.26 -18.51 22.31
C ASP A 4 1.48 -17.24 21.50
N LEU A 5 2.66 -16.62 21.62
CA LEU A 5 3.05 -15.48 20.82
C LEU A 5 3.68 -15.98 19.53
N VAL A 6 3.03 -15.71 18.41
CA VAL A 6 3.58 -16.04 17.08
C VAL A 6 4.68 -15.03 16.77
N LEU A 7 5.94 -15.47 16.79
CA LEU A 7 7.10 -14.64 16.48
C LEU A 7 7.40 -14.57 14.97
N MET A 8 7.13 -15.66 14.24
CA MET A 8 7.38 -15.77 12.81
C MET A 8 6.30 -16.65 12.18
N ARG A 9 5.95 -16.35 10.94
CA ARG A 9 4.98 -17.16 10.17
C ARG A 9 5.66 -17.88 9.01
N VAL A 10 5.18 -19.08 8.71
CA VAL A 10 5.68 -19.89 7.57
C VAL A 10 5.58 -19.13 6.26
N SER A 11 4.48 -18.39 6.05
CA SER A 11 4.29 -17.56 4.86
C SER A 11 5.37 -16.49 4.68
N GLU A 12 5.86 -15.91 5.78
CA GLU A 12 6.99 -14.98 5.72
C GLU A 12 8.27 -15.67 5.23
N MET A 13 8.53 -16.90 5.70
CA MET A 13 9.69 -17.68 5.24
C MET A 13 9.62 -18.01 3.75
N TYR A 14 8.44 -18.33 3.23
CA TYR A 14 8.21 -18.52 1.79
C TYR A 14 8.55 -17.24 1.00
N LEU A 15 8.12 -16.09 1.47
CA LEU A 15 8.37 -14.81 0.81
C LEU A 15 9.84 -14.38 0.89
N ILE A 16 10.52 -14.61 2.03
CA ILE A 16 11.96 -14.39 2.15
C ILE A 16 12.72 -15.29 1.18
N LYS A 17 12.38 -16.58 1.11
CA LYS A 17 13.00 -17.52 0.20
C LYS A 17 12.75 -17.15 -1.26
N ALA A 18 11.53 -16.74 -1.61
CA ALA A 18 11.18 -16.31 -2.96
C ALA A 18 11.99 -15.07 -3.37
N GLU A 19 12.10 -14.08 -2.48
CA GLU A 19 12.87 -12.86 -2.74
C GLU A 19 14.36 -13.17 -2.89
N ALA A 20 14.93 -13.97 -2.00
CA ALA A 20 16.33 -14.40 -2.10
C ALA A 20 16.61 -15.15 -3.42
N ALA A 21 15.72 -16.06 -3.82
CA ALA A 21 15.84 -16.77 -5.10
C ALA A 21 15.73 -15.83 -6.30
N ALA A 22 14.87 -14.80 -6.24
CA ALA A 22 14.72 -13.81 -7.31
C ALA A 22 15.98 -12.97 -7.53
N HIS A 23 16.80 -12.78 -6.50
CA HIS A 23 18.11 -12.09 -6.61
C HIS A 23 19.25 -13.00 -7.10
N LEU A 24 19.05 -14.31 -7.15
CA LEU A 24 20.09 -15.26 -7.57
C LEU A 24 19.97 -15.63 -9.04
N ALA A 25 21.10 -15.59 -9.74
CA ALA A 25 21.16 -16.02 -11.15
C ALA A 25 20.70 -17.49 -11.30
N GLY A 26 19.82 -17.73 -12.26
CA GLY A 26 19.29 -19.07 -12.56
C GLY A 26 18.22 -19.57 -11.58
N LYS A 27 17.79 -18.78 -10.60
CA LYS A 27 16.79 -19.16 -9.59
C LYS A 27 15.41 -18.53 -9.80
N THR A 28 15.20 -17.86 -10.92
CA THR A 28 13.93 -17.19 -11.24
C THR A 28 12.73 -18.15 -11.17
N SER A 29 12.85 -19.36 -11.74
CA SER A 29 11.75 -20.34 -11.71
C SER A 29 11.45 -20.84 -10.29
N GLU A 30 12.45 -20.94 -9.41
CA GLU A 30 12.24 -21.26 -8.00
C GLU A 30 11.47 -20.14 -7.28
N ALA A 31 11.84 -18.88 -7.51
CA ALA A 31 11.13 -17.73 -6.96
C ALA A 31 9.66 -17.67 -7.43
N GLN A 32 9.41 -17.89 -8.73
CA GLN A 32 8.07 -17.94 -9.32
C GLN A 32 7.23 -19.06 -8.69
N SER A 33 7.79 -20.25 -8.53
CA SER A 33 7.10 -21.41 -7.93
C SER A 33 6.72 -21.15 -6.48
N LEU A 34 7.64 -20.59 -5.68
CA LEU A 34 7.39 -20.25 -4.27
C LEU A 34 6.27 -19.20 -4.11
N LEU A 35 6.29 -18.17 -4.97
CA LEU A 35 5.26 -17.15 -4.96
C LEU A 35 3.89 -17.72 -5.36
N LYS A 36 3.87 -18.59 -6.39
CA LYS A 36 2.65 -19.27 -6.82
C LYS A 36 2.12 -20.18 -5.73
N GLU A 37 2.96 -21.00 -5.10
CA GLU A 37 2.58 -21.92 -4.02
C GLU A 37 1.91 -21.17 -2.85
N LEU A 38 2.47 -20.04 -2.43
CA LEU A 38 1.86 -19.18 -1.41
C LEU A 38 0.49 -18.68 -1.84
N ARG A 39 0.37 -18.20 -3.08
CA ARG A 39 -0.90 -17.71 -3.63
C ARG A 39 -1.94 -18.82 -3.71
N ASP A 40 -1.56 -20.00 -4.17
CA ASP A 40 -2.45 -21.18 -4.22
C ASP A 40 -3.00 -21.51 -2.83
N ALA A 41 -2.15 -21.45 -1.80
CA ALA A 41 -2.55 -21.70 -0.41
C ALA A 41 -3.55 -20.64 0.14
N ARG A 42 -3.72 -19.51 -0.54
CA ARG A 42 -4.68 -18.45 -0.19
C ARG A 42 -5.95 -18.47 -1.06
N MET A 43 -6.00 -19.35 -2.06
CA MET A 43 -7.17 -19.47 -2.92
C MET A 43 -8.27 -20.25 -2.22
N LYS A 44 -9.51 -19.95 -2.62
CA LYS A 44 -10.68 -20.76 -2.19
C LYS A 44 -10.56 -22.18 -2.75
N ALA A 45 -11.06 -23.16 -2.00
CA ALA A 45 -11.07 -24.56 -2.42
C ALA A 45 -11.62 -24.73 -3.86
N GLY A 46 -10.89 -25.43 -4.69
CA GLY A 46 -11.20 -25.64 -6.10
C GLY A 46 -10.69 -24.58 -7.07
N TYR A 47 -9.96 -23.57 -6.57
CA TYR A 47 -9.33 -22.55 -7.38
C TYR A 47 -7.80 -22.59 -7.23
N THR A 48 -7.09 -22.20 -8.28
CA THR A 48 -5.63 -22.03 -8.30
C THR A 48 -5.29 -20.62 -8.69
N ALA A 49 -4.17 -20.12 -8.19
CA ALA A 49 -3.66 -18.80 -8.59
C ALA A 49 -3.15 -18.85 -10.04
N ALA A 50 -3.16 -17.70 -10.70
CA ALA A 50 -2.55 -17.57 -12.02
C ALA A 50 -1.05 -17.89 -11.97
N GLU A 51 -0.51 -18.41 -13.08
CA GLU A 51 0.93 -18.65 -13.21
C GLU A 51 1.73 -17.37 -13.04
N VAL A 52 2.85 -17.47 -12.34
CA VAL A 52 3.77 -16.36 -12.15
C VAL A 52 4.81 -16.41 -13.28
N THR A 53 4.66 -15.52 -14.25
CA THR A 53 5.56 -15.43 -15.42
C THR A 53 6.50 -14.23 -15.35
N ALA A 54 6.32 -13.35 -14.36
CA ALA A 54 7.16 -12.17 -14.16
C ALA A 54 8.62 -12.57 -13.87
N THR A 55 9.56 -11.73 -14.30
CA THR A 55 11.01 -11.92 -14.11
C THR A 55 11.65 -10.61 -13.65
N GLY A 56 12.88 -10.66 -13.13
CA GLY A 56 13.62 -9.47 -12.72
C GLY A 56 12.84 -8.58 -11.73
N ASP A 57 12.84 -7.28 -11.98
CA ASP A 57 12.20 -6.28 -11.09
C ASP A 57 10.68 -6.49 -10.95
N ASP A 58 10.01 -6.97 -11.98
CA ASP A 58 8.56 -7.19 -11.91
C ASP A 58 8.23 -8.41 -11.01
N LEU A 59 9.09 -9.42 -10.98
CA LEU A 59 8.97 -10.53 -10.04
C LEU A 59 9.20 -10.04 -8.60
N LEU A 60 10.23 -9.25 -8.37
CA LEU A 60 10.50 -8.64 -7.05
C LEU A 60 9.33 -7.79 -6.57
N LYS A 61 8.80 -6.90 -7.42
CA LYS A 61 7.60 -6.11 -7.11
C LYS A 61 6.38 -7.00 -6.78
N GLY A 62 6.23 -8.11 -7.49
CA GLY A 62 5.19 -9.10 -7.23
C GLY A 62 5.32 -9.75 -5.86
N ILE A 63 6.55 -10.13 -5.46
CA ILE A 63 6.86 -10.71 -4.15
C ILE A 63 6.61 -9.67 -3.04
N TRP A 64 7.07 -8.42 -3.20
CA TRP A 64 6.85 -7.35 -2.21
C TRP A 64 5.36 -7.01 -2.05
N LEU A 65 4.60 -7.02 -3.15
CA LEU A 65 3.15 -6.85 -3.07
C LEU A 65 2.49 -7.97 -2.26
N GLU A 66 2.93 -9.21 -2.45
CA GLU A 66 2.41 -10.34 -1.69
C GLU A 66 2.80 -10.26 -0.21
N ARG A 67 4.05 -9.83 0.12
CA ARG A 67 4.47 -9.55 1.50
C ARG A 67 3.55 -8.53 2.17
N ARG A 68 3.23 -7.44 1.48
CA ARG A 68 2.32 -6.40 2.03
C ARG A 68 0.92 -6.91 2.33
N LYS A 69 0.42 -7.86 1.52
CA LYS A 69 -0.89 -8.50 1.76
C LYS A 69 -0.82 -9.50 2.91
N GLU A 70 0.17 -10.36 2.88
CA GLU A 70 0.31 -11.47 3.82
C GLU A 70 0.65 -11.00 5.24
N LEU A 71 1.50 -9.97 5.35
CA LEU A 71 1.99 -9.40 6.61
C LEU A 71 1.31 -8.06 6.93
N TRP A 72 0.08 -7.86 6.43
CA TRP A 72 -0.67 -6.64 6.69
C TRP A 72 -0.92 -6.45 8.18
N GLY A 73 -0.64 -5.23 8.69
CA GLY A 73 -0.81 -4.90 10.11
C GLY A 73 0.32 -5.35 11.04
N GLU A 74 1.34 -6.04 10.53
CA GLU A 74 2.48 -6.56 11.32
C GLU A 74 3.70 -5.61 11.37
N GLY A 75 3.59 -4.41 10.79
CA GLY A 75 4.64 -3.38 10.86
C GLY A 75 5.74 -3.49 9.80
N PHE A 76 5.73 -4.51 8.94
CA PHE A 76 6.81 -4.76 7.96
C PHE A 76 6.86 -3.77 6.80
N ALA A 77 5.77 -3.04 6.52
CA ALA A 77 5.67 -2.21 5.33
C ALA A 77 6.75 -1.13 5.25
N LEU A 78 7.05 -0.45 6.36
CA LEU A 78 8.08 0.60 6.39
C LEU A 78 9.47 0.02 6.21
N THR A 79 9.81 -1.08 6.89
CA THR A 79 11.10 -1.75 6.75
C THR A 79 11.32 -2.28 5.35
N ASP A 80 10.28 -2.81 4.69
CA ASP A 80 10.34 -3.26 3.30
C ASP A 80 10.56 -2.08 2.34
N ILE A 81 9.94 -0.92 2.56
CA ILE A 81 10.17 0.30 1.79
C ILE A 81 11.63 0.76 1.92
N ILE A 82 12.15 0.84 3.15
CA ILE A 82 13.51 1.30 3.42
C ILE A 82 14.55 0.36 2.79
N ARG A 83 14.48 -0.95 3.06
CA ARG A 83 15.49 -1.93 2.58
C ARG A 83 15.50 -2.07 1.06
N ASN A 84 14.35 -1.86 0.41
CA ASN A 84 14.23 -1.91 -1.04
C ASN A 84 14.35 -0.55 -1.71
N GLN A 85 14.69 0.50 -0.94
CA GLN A 85 14.87 1.86 -1.44
C GLN A 85 13.68 2.35 -2.30
N GLN A 86 12.46 2.06 -1.83
CA GLN A 86 11.25 2.45 -2.54
C GLN A 86 10.72 3.79 -2.05
N PRO A 87 10.07 4.59 -2.92
CA PRO A 87 9.34 5.75 -2.49
C PRO A 87 8.05 5.35 -1.75
N VAL A 88 7.52 6.24 -0.92
CA VAL A 88 6.18 6.10 -0.37
C VAL A 88 5.17 6.63 -1.38
N GLU A 89 4.50 5.74 -2.08
CA GLU A 89 3.46 6.09 -3.05
C GLU A 89 2.06 5.75 -2.49
N ARG A 90 1.17 6.73 -2.55
CA ARG A 90 -0.26 6.55 -2.28
C ARG A 90 -1.02 6.65 -3.59
N LYS A 91 -1.47 5.51 -4.10
CA LYS A 91 -2.24 5.46 -5.34
C LYS A 91 -3.64 6.04 -5.13
N ALA A 92 -4.17 6.66 -6.18
CA ALA A 92 -5.56 7.06 -6.20
C ALA A 92 -6.49 5.84 -6.01
N TRP A 93 -7.65 6.10 -5.42
CA TRP A 93 -8.69 5.08 -5.22
C TRP A 93 -10.00 5.53 -5.87
N THR A 94 -10.89 4.60 -6.10
CA THR A 94 -12.21 4.87 -6.63
C THR A 94 -13.25 4.86 -5.52
N HIS A 95 -14.14 5.83 -5.57
CA HIS A 95 -15.35 5.87 -4.75
C HIS A 95 -16.58 5.83 -5.61
N THR A 96 -17.60 5.13 -5.15
CA THR A 96 -18.95 5.29 -5.65
C THR A 96 -19.59 6.42 -4.86
N VAL A 97 -20.05 7.44 -5.57
CA VAL A 97 -20.61 8.66 -4.96
C VAL A 97 -22.00 8.92 -5.55
N GLU A 98 -22.84 9.62 -4.80
CA GLU A 98 -24.11 10.09 -5.30
C GLU A 98 -23.90 11.09 -6.43
N CYS A 99 -24.77 11.06 -7.45
CA CYS A 99 -24.70 12.01 -8.55
C CYS A 99 -26.08 12.48 -9.00
N ASN A 100 -26.11 13.72 -9.46
CA ASN A 100 -27.18 14.21 -10.32
C ASN A 100 -27.00 13.60 -11.70
N TYR A 101 -28.09 13.22 -12.36
CA TYR A 101 -28.06 12.65 -13.70
C TYR A 101 -29.14 13.30 -14.58
N GLU A 102 -28.80 13.42 -15.85
CA GLU A 102 -29.72 13.88 -16.88
C GLU A 102 -30.11 12.69 -17.76
N THR A 103 -31.33 12.69 -18.23
CA THR A 103 -31.85 11.63 -19.11
C THR A 103 -32.33 12.21 -20.45
N ASP A 104 -32.20 11.43 -21.50
CA ASP A 104 -32.82 11.73 -22.79
C ASP A 104 -34.34 11.49 -22.78
N ALA A 105 -34.99 11.79 -23.90
CA ALA A 105 -36.45 11.59 -24.06
C ALA A 105 -36.87 10.12 -23.91
N ASN A 106 -35.95 9.16 -24.04
CA ASN A 106 -36.17 7.73 -23.91
C ASN A 106 -35.87 7.21 -22.49
N GLY A 107 -35.44 8.08 -21.56
CA GLY A 107 -35.09 7.72 -20.19
C GLY A 107 -33.65 7.20 -19.99
N ASN A 108 -32.80 7.25 -21.03
CA ASN A 108 -31.40 6.86 -20.88
C ASN A 108 -30.58 7.96 -20.23
N VAL A 109 -29.69 7.60 -19.31
CA VAL A 109 -28.81 8.56 -18.64
C VAL A 109 -27.78 9.09 -19.64
N THR A 110 -27.77 10.39 -19.85
CA THR A 110 -26.89 11.09 -20.80
C THR A 110 -25.70 11.77 -20.12
N SER A 111 -25.88 12.20 -18.86
CA SER A 111 -24.79 12.82 -18.10
C SER A 111 -24.91 12.48 -16.61
N LYS A 112 -23.78 12.49 -15.91
CA LYS A 112 -23.69 12.27 -14.47
C LYS A 112 -22.71 13.26 -13.86
N THR A 113 -23.14 13.97 -12.80
CA THR A 113 -22.30 14.92 -12.08
C THR A 113 -22.32 14.60 -10.60
N PRO A 114 -21.16 14.38 -9.93
CA PRO A 114 -21.10 14.11 -8.51
C PRO A 114 -21.81 15.21 -7.69
N ILE A 115 -22.56 14.81 -6.67
CA ILE A 115 -23.14 15.76 -5.72
C ILE A 115 -22.06 16.11 -4.71
N VAL A 116 -21.83 17.41 -4.53
CA VAL A 116 -20.88 17.94 -3.57
C VAL A 116 -21.62 18.75 -2.50
N THR A 117 -21.11 18.69 -1.28
CA THR A 117 -21.60 19.50 -0.16
C THR A 117 -21.16 20.96 -0.33
N GLU A 118 -21.67 21.85 0.51
CA GLU A 118 -21.23 23.27 0.54
C GLU A 118 -19.73 23.41 0.85
N SER A 119 -19.12 22.44 1.55
CA SER A 119 -17.67 22.37 1.80
C SER A 119 -16.86 21.85 0.62
N GLY A 120 -17.52 21.36 -0.46
CA GLY A 120 -16.87 20.79 -1.64
C GLY A 120 -16.57 19.30 -1.53
N ASP A 121 -17.02 18.62 -0.47
CA ASP A 121 -16.84 17.19 -0.29
C ASP A 121 -17.88 16.40 -1.09
N VAL A 122 -17.51 15.24 -1.63
CA VAL A 122 -18.42 14.34 -2.32
C VAL A 122 -19.24 13.52 -1.33
N ILE A 123 -20.49 13.24 -1.69
CA ILE A 123 -21.36 12.37 -0.88
C ILE A 123 -21.11 10.92 -1.33
N LEU A 124 -20.62 10.08 -0.39
CA LEU A 124 -20.42 8.66 -0.65
C LEU A 124 -21.75 7.93 -0.74
N ALA A 125 -21.91 7.09 -1.76
CA ALA A 125 -23.07 6.22 -1.89
C ALA A 125 -23.04 5.12 -0.83
N ASP A 126 -24.17 4.88 -0.17
CA ASP A 126 -24.31 3.77 0.78
C ASP A 126 -24.26 2.42 0.04
N ASP A 127 -23.67 1.39 0.66
CA ASP A 127 -23.59 0.05 0.10
C ASP A 127 -24.95 -0.58 -0.21
N LYS A 128 -26.00 -0.12 0.47
CA LYS A 128 -27.38 -0.58 0.25
C LYS A 128 -27.96 -0.13 -1.09
N ASP A 129 -27.41 0.93 -1.66
CA ASP A 129 -27.93 1.58 -2.87
C ASP A 129 -27.23 1.13 -4.15
N LYS A 130 -26.32 0.12 -4.06
CA LYS A 130 -25.62 -0.46 -5.23
C LYS A 130 -26.55 -1.05 -6.29
N GLU A 131 -27.80 -1.31 -5.94
CA GLU A 131 -28.83 -1.79 -6.87
C GLU A 131 -29.26 -0.73 -7.90
N TYR A 132 -29.02 0.56 -7.61
CA TYR A 132 -29.35 1.69 -8.47
C TYR A 132 -28.11 2.30 -9.14
N ARG A 133 -27.32 1.46 -9.81
CA ARG A 133 -26.06 1.88 -10.47
C ARG A 133 -26.19 3.06 -11.43
N ASP A 134 -27.40 3.28 -11.97
CA ASP A 134 -27.66 4.38 -12.91
C ASP A 134 -27.67 5.75 -12.23
N LYS A 135 -27.80 5.81 -10.89
CA LYS A 135 -27.85 7.04 -10.10
C LYS A 135 -26.51 7.42 -9.49
N TYR A 136 -25.46 6.60 -9.63
CA TYR A 136 -24.17 6.80 -8.99
C TYR A 136 -23.07 7.02 -10.00
N CYS A 137 -22.10 7.81 -9.60
CA CYS A 137 -20.85 8.00 -10.31
C CYS A 137 -19.72 7.24 -9.62
N VAL A 138 -18.75 6.80 -10.41
CA VAL A 138 -17.46 6.35 -9.89
C VAL A 138 -16.46 7.46 -10.14
N ILE A 139 -15.91 8.01 -9.07
CA ILE A 139 -14.86 9.02 -9.16
C ILE A 139 -13.52 8.42 -8.75
N LEU A 140 -12.45 8.89 -9.38
CA LEU A 140 -11.08 8.60 -8.99
C LEU A 140 -10.60 9.76 -8.11
N GLN A 141 -10.32 9.45 -6.86
CA GLN A 141 -9.79 10.44 -5.92
C GLN A 141 -8.34 10.12 -5.59
N GLY A 142 -7.46 11.10 -5.78
CA GLY A 142 -6.07 11.00 -5.38
C GLY A 142 -5.92 11.23 -3.88
N HIS A 143 -4.96 10.56 -3.27
CA HIS A 143 -4.48 10.96 -1.95
C HIS A 143 -3.74 12.29 -2.04
N SER A 144 -3.77 13.08 -0.98
CA SER A 144 -2.83 14.19 -0.83
C SER A 144 -1.41 13.66 -0.96
N THR A 145 -0.56 14.42 -1.64
CA THR A 145 0.87 14.09 -1.76
C THR A 145 1.46 13.95 -0.36
N VAL A 146 2.19 12.87 -0.12
CA VAL A 146 2.91 12.70 1.14
C VAL A 146 4.19 13.51 1.01
N THR A 147 4.16 14.74 1.52
CA THR A 147 5.35 15.59 1.60
C THR A 147 5.90 15.59 3.02
N LEU A 148 7.19 15.77 3.12
CA LEU A 148 7.88 15.98 4.38
C LEU A 148 7.59 17.39 4.91
N PRO A 149 7.86 17.69 6.20
CA PRO A 149 7.62 19.00 6.77
C PRO A 149 8.38 20.15 6.07
N ASP A 150 9.48 19.85 5.39
CA ASP A 150 10.24 20.78 4.58
C ASP A 150 9.72 20.94 3.14
N GLY A 151 8.59 20.32 2.82
CA GLY A 151 7.94 20.35 1.51
C GLY A 151 8.55 19.41 0.46
N THR A 152 9.55 18.60 0.82
CA THR A 152 10.13 17.60 -0.10
C THR A 152 9.31 16.31 -0.12
N ASP A 153 9.43 15.54 -1.20
CA ASP A 153 8.76 14.26 -1.34
C ASP A 153 9.46 13.14 -0.55
N PHE A 154 8.70 12.12 -0.15
CA PHE A 154 9.26 10.89 0.39
C PHE A 154 9.95 10.10 -0.72
N VAL A 155 11.26 10.32 -0.87
CA VAL A 155 12.11 9.64 -1.85
C VAL A 155 12.92 8.52 -1.20
N PRO A 156 13.43 7.54 -1.99
CA PRO A 156 14.34 6.53 -1.49
C PRO A 156 15.53 7.14 -0.74
N ASN A 157 15.95 6.51 0.34
CA ASN A 157 17.04 6.96 1.21
C ASN A 157 16.83 8.32 1.89
N SER A 158 15.59 8.77 2.00
CA SER A 158 15.28 9.96 2.77
C SER A 158 15.72 9.79 4.23
N LYS A 159 16.38 10.81 4.78
CA LYS A 159 16.78 10.86 6.19
C LYS A 159 15.59 10.76 7.17
N TYR A 160 14.39 11.04 6.70
CA TYR A 160 13.17 10.91 7.49
C TYR A 160 12.72 9.45 7.71
N TYR A 161 13.31 8.48 7.01
CA TYR A 161 13.11 7.06 7.31
C TYR A 161 13.85 6.60 8.55
N LEU A 162 14.81 7.39 9.04
CA LEU A 162 15.55 7.07 10.25
C LEU A 162 14.78 7.55 11.48
N PHE A 163 14.78 6.74 12.52
CA PHE A 163 14.28 7.20 13.81
C PHE A 163 15.21 8.28 14.35
N ARG A 164 14.61 9.39 14.77
CA ARG A 164 15.36 10.46 15.39
C ARG A 164 15.86 10.03 16.76
N ILE A 165 17.12 10.34 17.07
CA ILE A 165 17.66 10.28 18.43
C ILE A 165 16.90 11.33 19.27
N THR A 166 16.52 10.98 20.48
CA THR A 166 15.78 11.89 21.36
C THR A 166 16.63 13.11 21.72
N GLU A 167 15.99 14.26 21.87
CA GLU A 167 16.71 15.49 22.25
C GLU A 167 17.47 15.35 23.56
N GLN A 168 16.93 14.56 24.50
CA GLN A 168 17.60 14.30 25.78
C GLN A 168 18.91 13.54 25.60
N GLU A 169 18.96 12.58 24.68
CA GLU A 169 20.16 11.82 24.35
C GLU A 169 21.20 12.70 23.62
N GLU A 170 20.74 13.57 22.70
CA GLU A 170 21.59 14.54 22.02
C GLU A 170 22.28 15.50 23.00
N LEU A 171 21.54 15.98 24.02
CA LEU A 171 22.08 16.90 25.04
C LEU A 171 23.07 16.24 25.99
N GLN A 172 22.92 14.94 26.25
CA GLN A 172 23.78 14.21 27.17
C GLN A 172 25.03 13.61 26.50
N ASN A 173 24.99 13.37 25.21
CA ASN A 173 26.09 12.75 24.48
C ASN A 173 26.53 13.61 23.31
N LEU A 174 27.57 14.43 23.55
CA LEU A 174 28.12 15.37 22.56
C LEU A 174 28.73 14.69 21.32
N ASN A 175 28.92 13.37 21.33
CA ASN A 175 29.40 12.60 20.20
C ASN A 175 28.27 12.07 19.30
N LEU A 176 27.01 12.26 19.69
CA LEU A 176 25.88 11.89 18.86
C LEU A 176 25.60 12.98 17.83
N TYR A 177 25.57 12.57 16.59
CA TYR A 177 25.14 13.41 15.47
C TYR A 177 23.76 12.96 15.01
N ASN A 178 22.80 13.87 15.04
CA ASN A 178 21.45 13.60 14.59
C ASN A 178 21.21 14.31 13.27
N ASP A 179 21.34 13.59 12.17
CA ASP A 179 21.10 14.11 10.80
C ASP A 179 19.61 14.28 10.47
N HIS A 180 18.76 13.91 11.41
CA HIS A 180 17.31 14.06 11.25
C HIS A 180 16.93 15.52 11.48
N PRO A 181 16.22 16.17 10.56
CA PRO A 181 15.80 17.56 10.74
C PRO A 181 14.91 17.69 11.97
N LYS A 182 15.15 18.72 12.76
CA LYS A 182 14.26 19.05 13.88
C LYS A 182 12.88 19.35 13.33
N LEU A 183 11.91 18.51 13.67
CA LEU A 183 10.52 18.78 13.38
C LEU A 183 10.02 19.80 14.41
N ASP A 184 9.72 20.99 13.99
CA ASP A 184 9.08 22.04 14.82
C ASP A 184 7.60 21.70 15.13
N ILE A 185 7.32 20.42 15.52
CA ILE A 185 5.98 19.94 15.82
C ILE A 185 5.50 20.38 17.22
N TYR A 186 6.38 21.00 18.01
CA TYR A 186 6.10 21.38 19.40
C TYR A 186 6.33 22.86 19.68
N ARG A 187 6.07 23.73 18.70
CA ARG A 187 5.92 25.16 18.95
C ARG A 187 4.47 25.57 19.00
#